data_559be44a9de5fcccc708a3d8f845029e
#
_entry.id   559be44a9de5fcccc708a3d8f845029e
#
_cell.length_a   1.000
_cell.length_b   1.000
_cell.length_c   1.000
_cell.angle_alpha   90.00
_cell.angle_beta   90.00
_cell.angle_gamma   90.00
#
_symmetry.space_group_name_H-M   'P 1'
#
loop_
_entity.id
_entity.type
_entity.pdbx_description
1 polymer ?
#
loop_
_entity_poly.entity_id
_entity_poly.type
_entity_poly.pdbx_seq_one_letter_code
_entity_poly.pdbx_strand_id
1 'polypeptide(L)'
;MLEQGVWAEVIVGQEHLRLFSEQTPSGAQASVYNVNTKTWIAPSESVDDIDQGKDRAERYAKAYLQGVVNAELPPLNWKKSRSV
;
A
#
# COMPACT_ATOMS: atom_id res chain seq x y z
N MET A 1 -16.90 15.34 -3.15
CA MET A 1 -16.89 14.11 -2.37
C MET A 1 -15.50 13.82 -1.86
N LEU A 2 -15.37 13.65 -0.57
CA LEU A 2 -14.07 13.37 0.01
C LEU A 2 -13.82 11.87 -0.03
N GLU A 3 -12.65 11.50 -0.47
CA GLU A 3 -12.24 10.12 -0.45
C GLU A 3 -11.69 9.78 0.92
N GLN A 4 -11.96 8.58 1.34
CA GLN A 4 -11.44 8.06 2.58
C GLN A 4 -10.50 6.91 2.28
N GLY A 5 -9.52 6.75 3.12
CA GLY A 5 -8.58 5.67 2.93
C GLY A 5 -7.54 5.66 4.03
N VAL A 6 -6.64 4.71 3.92
CA VAL A 6 -5.52 4.58 4.83
C VAL A 6 -4.26 4.34 4.04
N TRP A 7 -3.13 4.67 4.65
CA TRP A 7 -1.84 4.43 4.04
C TRP A 7 -0.83 4.05 5.11
N ALA A 8 0.21 3.36 4.70
CA ALA A 8 1.28 2.97 5.58
C ALA A 8 2.61 3.17 4.89
N GLU A 9 3.63 3.46 5.67
CA GLU A 9 4.98 3.66 5.16
C GLU A 9 5.87 2.54 5.64
N VAL A 10 6.72 2.01 4.75
CA VAL A 10 7.63 0.93 5.06
C VAL A 10 9.03 1.34 4.63
N ILE A 11 9.97 1.26 5.57
CA ILE A 11 11.38 1.50 5.28
C ILE A 11 12.15 0.27 5.75
N VAL A 12 12.77 -0.43 4.80
CA VAL A 12 13.56 -1.63 5.08
C VAL A 12 14.88 -1.48 4.34
N GLY A 13 15.95 -1.26 5.09
CA GLY A 13 17.23 -0.98 4.46
C GLY A 13 17.15 0.26 3.61
N GLN A 14 17.39 0.12 2.32
CA GLN A 14 17.30 1.23 1.38
C GLN A 14 15.96 1.29 0.65
N GLU A 15 15.08 0.32 0.92
CA GLU A 15 13.77 0.29 0.28
C GLU A 15 12.79 1.16 1.04
N HIS A 16 12.07 2.00 0.31
CA HIS A 16 11.07 2.88 0.90
C HIS A 16 9.77 2.75 0.09
N LEU A 17 8.76 2.18 0.72
CA LEU A 17 7.49 1.90 0.07
C LEU A 17 6.36 2.63 0.78
N ARG A 18 5.32 2.95 0.02
CA ARG A 18 4.06 3.42 0.58
C ARG A 18 2.94 2.54 0.09
N LEU A 19 2.16 2.06 1.04
CA LEU A 19 1.02 1.20 0.77
C LEU A 19 -0.25 2.01 0.93
N PHE A 20 -1.20 1.82 0.04
CA PHE A 20 -2.45 2.56 0.07
C PHE A 20 -3.64 1.62 -0.02
N SER A 21 -4.68 1.94 0.74
CA SER A 21 -5.99 1.32 0.58
C SER A 21 -6.99 2.47 0.62
N GLU A 22 -7.58 2.77 -0.53
CA GLU A 22 -8.40 3.96 -0.69
C GLU A 22 -9.81 3.59 -1.10
N GLN A 23 -10.79 4.28 -0.51
CA GLN A 23 -12.18 4.02 -0.83
C GLN A 23 -12.52 4.55 -2.21
N THR A 24 -13.26 3.74 -2.96
CA THR A 24 -13.77 4.11 -4.29
C THR A 24 -15.29 3.97 -4.29
N PRO A 25 -15.98 4.47 -5.31
CA PRO A 25 -17.43 4.30 -5.38
C PRO A 25 -17.89 2.85 -5.38
N SER A 26 -17.06 1.92 -5.83
CA SER A 26 -17.44 0.51 -5.92
C SER A 26 -16.80 -0.37 -4.86
N GLY A 27 -16.10 0.22 -3.90
CA GLY A 27 -15.42 -0.56 -2.84
C GLY A 27 -14.17 0.13 -2.40
N ALA A 28 -13.02 -0.46 -2.70
CA ALA A 28 -11.73 0.12 -2.37
C ALA A 28 -10.69 -0.28 -3.42
N GLN A 29 -9.51 0.31 -3.31
CA GLN A 29 -8.44 0.11 -4.26
C GLN A 29 -7.13 0.03 -3.51
N ALA A 30 -6.36 -1.03 -3.77
CA ALA A 30 -5.06 -1.24 -3.16
C ALA A 30 -3.95 -0.86 -4.12
N SER A 31 -2.88 -0.25 -3.60
CA SER A 31 -1.72 0.07 -4.42
C SER A 31 -0.47 0.17 -3.56
N VAL A 32 0.69 0.00 -4.17
CA VAL A 32 1.99 0.09 -3.50
C VAL A 32 2.92 0.93 -4.37
N TYR A 33 3.52 1.93 -3.76
CA TYR A 33 4.38 2.89 -4.45
C TYR A 33 5.81 2.77 -3.93
N ASN A 34 6.78 2.75 -4.84
CA ASN A 34 8.18 2.80 -4.49
C ASN A 34 8.64 4.25 -4.51
N VAL A 35 8.95 4.79 -3.33
CA VAL A 35 9.30 6.19 -3.19
C VAL A 35 10.65 6.50 -3.83
N ASN A 36 11.60 5.56 -3.76
CA ASN A 36 12.93 5.77 -4.30
C ASN A 36 12.95 5.86 -5.81
N THR A 37 12.22 4.98 -6.47
CA THR A 37 12.18 4.95 -7.93
C THR A 37 11.02 5.76 -8.50
N LYS A 38 10.12 6.22 -7.64
CA LYS A 38 8.93 6.98 -8.03
C LYS A 38 8.06 6.21 -9.02
N THR A 39 7.91 4.92 -8.75
CA THR A 39 7.10 4.04 -9.60
C THR A 39 6.13 3.23 -8.75
N TRP A 40 5.01 2.84 -9.36
CA TRP A 40 4.07 1.94 -8.71
C TRP A 40 4.59 0.51 -8.87
N ILE A 41 4.76 -0.18 -7.73
CA ILE A 41 5.21 -1.57 -7.73
C ILE A 41 4.14 -2.49 -8.27
N ALA A 42 2.91 -2.22 -7.88
CA ALA A 42 1.76 -2.98 -8.32
C ALA A 42 0.71 -2.04 -8.88
N PRO A 43 0.03 -2.42 -9.94
CA PRO A 43 -1.09 -1.60 -10.42
C PRO A 43 -2.19 -1.59 -9.38
N SER A 44 -2.99 -0.54 -9.41
CA SER A 44 -4.13 -0.44 -8.52
C SER A 44 -5.07 -1.62 -8.73
N GLU A 45 -5.46 -2.25 -7.65
CA GLU A 45 -6.37 -3.40 -7.71
C GLU A 45 -7.64 -3.09 -6.93
N SER A 46 -8.77 -3.31 -7.57
CA SER A 46 -10.07 -3.10 -6.94
C SER A 46 -10.39 -4.23 -5.99
N VAL A 47 -10.87 -3.88 -4.80
CA VAL A 47 -11.28 -4.83 -3.78
C VAL A 47 -12.60 -4.37 -3.19
N ASP A 48 -13.17 -5.16 -2.28
CA ASP A 48 -14.51 -4.88 -1.77
C ASP A 48 -14.54 -3.75 -0.75
N ASP A 49 -13.51 -3.66 0.09
CA ASP A 49 -13.48 -2.65 1.14
C ASP A 49 -12.05 -2.29 1.55
N ILE A 50 -11.94 -1.34 2.45
CA ILE A 50 -10.64 -0.84 2.92
C ILE A 50 -9.79 -1.93 3.56
N ASP A 51 -10.40 -2.82 4.36
CA ASP A 51 -9.65 -3.89 5.01
C ASP A 51 -9.07 -4.87 4.01
N GLN A 52 -9.81 -5.21 2.97
CA GLN A 52 -9.27 -6.04 1.90
C GLN A 52 -8.17 -5.33 1.14
N GLY A 53 -8.30 -4.02 0.95
CA GLY A 53 -7.26 -3.23 0.32
C GLY A 53 -5.97 -3.24 1.11
N LYS A 54 -6.06 -3.14 2.44
CA LYS A 54 -4.89 -3.22 3.31
C LYS A 54 -4.20 -4.57 3.16
N ASP A 55 -4.97 -5.65 3.22
CA ASP A 55 -4.43 -7.00 3.08
C ASP A 55 -3.75 -7.20 1.72
N ARG A 56 -4.37 -6.72 0.66
CA ARG A 56 -3.83 -6.86 -0.69
C ARG A 56 -2.54 -6.06 -0.86
N ALA A 57 -2.51 -4.83 -0.36
CA ALA A 57 -1.31 -4.01 -0.42
C ALA A 57 -0.17 -4.63 0.38
N GLU A 58 -0.48 -5.20 1.54
CA GLU A 58 0.51 -5.92 2.34
C GLU A 58 1.12 -7.09 1.57
N ARG A 59 0.29 -7.86 0.87
CA ARG A 59 0.77 -8.99 0.09
C ARG A 59 1.72 -8.56 -1.01
N TYR A 60 1.40 -7.49 -1.71
CA TYR A 60 2.27 -6.97 -2.75
C TYR A 60 3.60 -6.48 -2.17
N ALA A 61 3.55 -5.73 -1.08
CA ALA A 61 4.76 -5.22 -0.45
C ALA A 61 5.63 -6.37 0.07
N LYS A 62 5.01 -7.37 0.67
CA LYS A 62 5.72 -8.53 1.20
C LYS A 62 6.43 -9.30 0.09
N ALA A 63 5.73 -9.54 -1.02
CA ALA A 63 6.31 -10.24 -2.15
C ALA A 63 7.48 -9.45 -2.75
N TYR A 64 7.31 -8.14 -2.87
CA TYR A 64 8.36 -7.28 -3.40
C TYR A 64 9.62 -7.32 -2.52
N LEU A 65 9.46 -7.15 -1.21
CA LEU A 65 10.61 -7.13 -0.31
C LEU A 65 11.33 -8.47 -0.28
N GLN A 66 10.59 -9.58 -0.32
CA GLN A 66 11.22 -10.89 -0.38
C GLN A 66 11.96 -11.12 -1.69
N GLY A 67 11.39 -10.69 -2.80
CA GLY A 67 11.97 -10.92 -4.11
C GLY A 67 13.16 -10.02 -4.40
N VAL A 68 13.16 -8.80 -3.90
CA VAL A 68 14.19 -7.81 -4.25
C VAL A 68 15.31 -7.77 -3.23
N VAL A 69 15.00 -7.79 -1.94
CA VAL A 69 16.02 -7.64 -0.89
C VAL A 69 16.02 -8.78 0.11
N ASN A 70 15.21 -9.79 -0.11
CA ASN A 70 15.10 -10.96 0.77
C ASN A 70 14.86 -10.53 2.22
N ALA A 71 13.91 -9.63 2.41
CA ALA A 71 13.58 -9.08 3.71
C ALA A 71 12.12 -9.31 4.03
N GLU A 72 11.80 -9.30 5.32
CA GLU A 72 10.43 -9.44 5.78
C GLU A 72 9.76 -8.07 5.86
N LEU A 73 8.45 -8.05 5.66
CA LEU A 73 7.68 -6.84 5.84
C LEU A 73 7.54 -6.57 7.34
N PRO A 74 7.98 -5.38 7.80
CA PRO A 74 7.82 -5.04 9.22
C PRO A 74 6.36 -4.75 9.55
N PRO A 75 6.01 -4.70 10.84
CA PRO A 75 4.65 -4.32 11.22
C PRO A 75 4.26 -2.98 10.64
N LEU A 76 3.04 -2.90 10.15
CA LEU A 76 2.54 -1.69 9.50
C LEU A 76 1.77 -0.83 10.49
N ASN A 77 1.92 0.47 10.33
CA ASN A 77 1.17 1.45 11.10
C ASN A 77 0.30 2.23 10.12
N TRP A 78 -0.91 1.75 9.90
CA TRP A 78 -1.83 2.37 8.97
C TRP A 78 -2.36 3.69 9.52
N LYS A 79 -2.28 4.72 8.71
CA LYS A 79 -2.74 6.07 9.05
C LYS A 79 -3.88 6.45 8.13
N LYS A 80 -4.76 7.31 8.62
CA LYS A 80 -5.84 7.79 7.79
C LYS A 80 -5.32 8.77 6.76
N SER A 81 -5.78 8.60 5.52
CA SER A 81 -5.52 9.58 4.47
C SER A 81 -6.27 10.86 4.78
N ARG A 82 -5.62 11.97 4.50
CA ARG A 82 -6.30 13.24 4.59
C ARG A 82 -6.93 13.56 3.26
N SER A 83 -8.21 13.83 3.31
CA SER A 83 -8.92 14.39 2.16
C SER A 83 -8.83 15.89 2.23
N VAL A 84 -8.60 16.48 1.10
CA VAL A 84 -8.47 17.93 1.04
C VAL A 84 -9.49 18.50 0.09
#